data_1e7548baa20b3fe9e538a425f5b572f6
#
_entry.id   1e7548baa20b3fe9e538a425f5b572f6
#
_cell.length_a   1.000
_cell.length_b   1.000
_cell.length_c   1.000
_cell.angle_alpha   90.00
_cell.angle_beta   90.00
_cell.angle_gamma   90.00
#
_symmetry.space_group_name_H-M   'P 1'
#
loop_
_entity.id
_entity.type
_entity.pdbx_description
1 polymer ?
#
loop_
_entity_poly.entity_id
_entity_poly.type
_entity_poly.pdbx_seq_one_letter_code
_entity_poly.pdbx_strand_id
1 'polypeptide(L)'
;PKQLLKIDGQTMVRRAVQAARATANRVVVVTGAAGAEVYYELRDLAGLLFAYNPRWEEGMGRSVAIGVATADIHSTEAYFITLADQPLIETRHLERYLEAYRKAPDQIIATAYSEGPGVPAIFPARLVNDLLKLEGRGGAKKLILREWDSLSLIDASPVTFDVDTPEDYNKVIGRIIE
;
A
#
# COMPACT_ATOMS: atom_id res chain seq x y z
N PRO A 1 15.27 2.02 -10.15
CA PRO A 1 14.26 2.12 -9.07
C PRO A 1 13.99 0.74 -8.48
N LYS A 2 14.01 0.60 -7.14
CA LYS A 2 13.81 -0.68 -6.46
C LYS A 2 12.49 -1.37 -6.82
N GLN A 3 11.44 -0.62 -7.07
CA GLN A 3 10.11 -1.15 -7.44
C GLN A 3 10.09 -1.93 -8.76
N LEU A 4 11.11 -1.75 -9.60
CA LEU A 4 11.28 -2.46 -10.87
C LEU A 4 12.19 -3.68 -10.76
N LEU A 5 12.75 -3.98 -9.59
CA LEU A 5 13.45 -5.23 -9.35
C LEU A 5 12.50 -6.41 -9.52
N LYS A 6 13.00 -7.49 -10.12
CA LYS A 6 12.19 -8.66 -10.47
C LYS A 6 12.31 -9.75 -9.42
N ILE A 7 11.18 -10.30 -9.03
CA ILE A 7 11.05 -11.47 -8.17
C ILE A 7 10.18 -12.48 -8.94
N ASP A 8 10.68 -13.66 -9.18
CA ASP A 8 10.04 -14.69 -10.03
C ASP A 8 9.60 -14.16 -11.41
N GLY A 9 10.48 -13.39 -12.04
CA GLY A 9 10.25 -12.83 -13.38
C GLY A 9 9.32 -11.63 -13.44
N GLN A 10 8.66 -11.21 -12.34
CA GLN A 10 7.78 -10.04 -12.26
C GLN A 10 8.39 -8.94 -11.41
N THR A 11 8.20 -7.68 -11.78
CA THR A 11 8.63 -6.55 -10.97
C THR A 11 7.85 -6.46 -9.66
N MET A 12 8.47 -5.94 -8.59
CA MET A 12 7.80 -5.77 -7.30
C MET A 12 6.54 -4.93 -7.42
N VAL A 13 6.57 -3.83 -8.19
CA VAL A 13 5.39 -2.99 -8.41
C VAL A 13 4.27 -3.74 -9.14
N ARG A 14 4.59 -4.59 -10.12
CA ARG A 14 3.59 -5.40 -10.82
C ARG A 14 2.92 -6.40 -9.88
N ARG A 15 3.69 -7.09 -9.04
CA ARG A 15 3.16 -8.01 -8.02
C ARG A 15 2.20 -7.30 -7.07
N ALA A 16 2.61 -6.16 -6.52
CA ALA A 16 1.77 -5.37 -5.61
C ALA A 16 0.47 -4.90 -6.27
N VAL A 17 0.54 -4.41 -7.51
CA VAL A 17 -0.64 -3.97 -8.27
C VAL A 17 -1.58 -5.14 -8.59
N GLN A 18 -1.06 -6.30 -8.96
CA GLN A 18 -1.89 -7.49 -9.21
C GLN A 18 -2.61 -7.96 -7.94
N ALA A 19 -1.93 -7.98 -6.79
CA ALA A 19 -2.55 -8.30 -5.51
C ALA A 19 -3.66 -7.30 -5.15
N ALA A 20 -3.40 -5.98 -5.33
CA ALA A 20 -4.38 -4.94 -5.07
C ALA A 20 -5.61 -5.03 -6.00
N ARG A 21 -5.41 -5.31 -7.30
CA ARG A 21 -6.52 -5.46 -8.27
C ARG A 21 -7.44 -6.62 -7.96
N ALA A 22 -6.93 -7.67 -7.35
CA ALA A 22 -7.75 -8.81 -6.95
C ALA A 22 -8.62 -8.52 -5.71
N THR A 23 -8.32 -7.45 -4.97
CA THR A 23 -8.96 -7.13 -3.69
C THR A 23 -9.70 -5.79 -3.67
N ALA A 24 -9.57 -4.96 -4.71
CA ALA A 24 -10.18 -3.65 -4.78
C ALA A 24 -10.86 -3.40 -6.12
N ASN A 25 -11.97 -2.65 -6.11
CA ASN A 25 -12.70 -2.27 -7.32
C ASN A 25 -11.94 -1.22 -8.17
N ARG A 26 -11.06 -0.47 -7.53
CA ARG A 26 -10.26 0.59 -8.16
C ARG A 26 -8.87 0.62 -7.55
N VAL A 27 -7.86 0.72 -8.39
CA VAL A 27 -6.46 0.83 -7.94
C VAL A 27 -5.87 2.13 -8.47
N VAL A 28 -5.31 2.92 -7.57
CA VAL A 28 -4.55 4.13 -7.87
C VAL A 28 -3.08 3.85 -7.61
N VAL A 29 -2.25 3.97 -8.62
CA VAL A 29 -0.79 3.84 -8.52
C VAL A 29 -0.20 5.24 -8.38
N VAL A 30 0.30 5.56 -7.19
CA VAL A 30 0.95 6.83 -6.93
C VAL A 30 2.45 6.69 -7.17
N THR A 31 2.99 7.57 -8.00
CA THR A 31 4.39 7.54 -8.40
C THR A 31 5.13 8.83 -8.03
N GLY A 32 6.44 8.73 -7.89
CA GLY A 32 7.37 9.84 -7.67
C GLY A 32 8.49 9.82 -8.71
N ALA A 33 9.76 9.76 -8.28
CA ALA A 33 10.95 9.86 -9.12
C ALA A 33 10.97 8.95 -10.36
N ALA A 34 10.43 7.73 -10.25
CA ALA A 34 10.41 6.72 -11.32
C ALA A 34 9.04 6.59 -11.99
N GLY A 35 8.26 7.67 -12.08
CA GLY A 35 6.88 7.64 -12.54
C GLY A 35 6.72 7.10 -13.97
N ALA A 36 7.59 7.52 -14.88
CA ALA A 36 7.54 7.10 -16.29
C ALA A 36 7.83 5.60 -16.45
N GLU A 37 8.85 5.11 -15.76
CA GLU A 37 9.26 3.70 -15.80
C GLU A 37 8.19 2.80 -15.18
N VAL A 38 7.60 3.20 -14.05
CA VAL A 38 6.49 2.47 -13.42
C VAL A 38 5.26 2.46 -14.31
N TYR A 39 4.91 3.60 -14.92
CA TYR A 39 3.81 3.65 -15.88
C TYR A 39 4.05 2.70 -17.07
N TYR A 40 5.25 2.72 -17.64
CA TYR A 40 5.61 1.85 -18.77
C TYR A 40 5.52 0.37 -18.41
N GLU A 41 5.95 0.01 -17.19
CA GLU A 41 5.88 -1.36 -16.66
C GLU A 41 4.44 -1.86 -16.51
N LEU A 42 3.51 -0.98 -16.15
CA LEU A 42 2.13 -1.36 -15.81
C LEU A 42 1.09 -1.03 -16.89
N ARG A 43 1.47 -0.42 -18.00
CA ARG A 43 0.56 0.12 -19.03
C ARG A 43 -0.36 -0.91 -19.70
N ASP A 44 0.02 -2.20 -19.67
CA ASP A 44 -0.76 -3.32 -20.19
C ASP A 44 -1.87 -3.78 -19.22
N LEU A 45 -1.84 -3.30 -17.97
CA LEU A 45 -2.85 -3.60 -16.97
C LEU A 45 -4.00 -2.60 -17.05
N ALA A 46 -5.10 -2.99 -17.66
CA ALA A 46 -6.27 -2.13 -17.80
C ALA A 46 -6.90 -1.74 -16.45
N GLY A 47 -7.53 -0.56 -16.38
CA GLY A 47 -8.32 -0.11 -15.22
C GLY A 47 -7.49 0.48 -14.08
N LEU A 48 -6.19 0.72 -14.28
CA LEU A 48 -5.37 1.44 -13.30
C LEU A 48 -5.54 2.96 -13.47
N LEU A 49 -5.59 3.67 -12.35
CA LEU A 49 -5.41 5.11 -12.30
C LEU A 49 -3.98 5.41 -11.89
N PHE A 50 -3.37 6.39 -12.54
CA PHE A 50 -2.02 6.84 -12.19
C PHE A 50 -2.07 8.26 -11.67
N ALA A 51 -1.36 8.50 -10.56
CA ALA A 51 -1.20 9.80 -9.96
C ALA A 51 0.29 10.09 -9.73
N TYR A 52 0.72 11.30 -10.08
CA TYR A 52 2.11 11.72 -9.91
C TYR A 52 2.25 12.66 -8.72
N ASN A 53 3.13 12.34 -7.80
CA ASN A 53 3.53 13.23 -6.71
C ASN A 53 4.83 13.96 -7.07
N PRO A 54 4.79 15.23 -7.47
CA PRO A 54 5.98 16.00 -7.82
C PRO A 54 6.88 16.32 -6.61
N ARG A 55 6.33 16.19 -5.38
CA ARG A 55 7.03 16.45 -4.12
C ARG A 55 7.22 15.16 -3.30
N TRP A 56 7.52 14.06 -3.97
CA TRP A 56 7.69 12.74 -3.35
C TRP A 56 8.79 12.72 -2.27
N GLU A 57 9.79 13.59 -2.37
CA GLU A 57 10.87 13.73 -1.39
C GLU A 57 10.39 14.25 -0.02
N GLU A 58 9.25 14.94 0.04
CA GLU A 58 8.65 15.43 1.28
C GLU A 58 8.12 14.29 2.16
N GLY A 59 7.92 13.10 1.59
CA GLY A 59 7.53 11.90 2.31
C GLY A 59 6.22 11.26 1.85
N MET A 60 5.93 10.10 2.43
CA MET A 60 4.83 9.22 2.02
C MET A 60 3.44 9.83 2.25
N GLY A 61 3.27 10.70 3.26
CA GLY A 61 1.96 11.27 3.59
C GLY A 61 1.30 11.96 2.40
N ARG A 62 2.07 12.76 1.66
CA ARG A 62 1.58 13.43 0.47
C ARG A 62 1.20 12.46 -0.66
N SER A 63 1.94 11.37 -0.83
CA SER A 63 1.58 10.34 -1.81
C SER A 63 0.25 9.69 -1.46
N VAL A 64 -0.01 9.41 -0.18
CA VAL A 64 -1.31 8.91 0.28
C VAL A 64 -2.42 9.91 -0.02
N ALA A 65 -2.24 11.19 0.32
CA ALA A 65 -3.23 12.24 0.06
C ALA A 65 -3.55 12.37 -1.44
N ILE A 66 -2.56 12.33 -2.32
CA ILE A 66 -2.74 12.37 -3.77
C ILE A 66 -3.50 11.12 -4.27
N GLY A 67 -3.15 9.93 -3.78
CA GLY A 67 -3.83 8.69 -4.12
C GLY A 67 -5.31 8.73 -3.74
N VAL A 68 -5.62 9.18 -2.55
CA VAL A 68 -7.00 9.36 -2.06
C VAL A 68 -7.76 10.41 -2.88
N ALA A 69 -7.14 11.54 -3.20
CA ALA A 69 -7.75 12.58 -4.03
C ALA A 69 -8.02 12.12 -5.47
N THR A 70 -7.23 11.17 -5.98
CA THR A 70 -7.40 10.59 -7.32
C THR A 70 -8.50 9.54 -7.36
N ALA A 71 -8.76 8.86 -6.25
CA ALA A 71 -9.91 7.97 -6.12
C ALA A 71 -11.22 8.78 -6.08
N ASP A 72 -12.33 8.17 -6.55
CA ASP A 72 -13.64 8.81 -6.44
C ASP A 72 -14.12 8.75 -4.98
N ILE A 73 -13.94 9.87 -4.28
CA ILE A 73 -14.27 9.99 -2.85
C ILE A 73 -15.76 9.84 -2.55
N HIS A 74 -16.63 10.08 -3.52
CA HIS A 74 -18.09 10.02 -3.32
C HIS A 74 -18.65 8.60 -3.37
N SER A 75 -17.93 7.67 -4.01
CA SER A 75 -18.35 6.27 -4.15
C SER A 75 -17.42 5.28 -3.43
N THR A 76 -16.47 5.77 -2.66
CA THR A 76 -15.46 4.94 -1.97
C THR A 76 -15.90 4.66 -0.54
N GLU A 77 -16.04 3.38 -0.18
CA GLU A 77 -16.39 2.95 1.18
C GLU A 77 -15.15 2.89 2.08
N ALA A 78 -13.99 2.56 1.52
CA ALA A 78 -12.73 2.45 2.25
C ALA A 78 -11.52 2.64 1.33
N TYR A 79 -10.40 3.01 1.93
CA TYR A 79 -9.11 3.18 1.26
C TYR A 79 -8.13 2.12 1.77
N PHE A 80 -7.71 1.22 0.88
CA PHE A 80 -6.69 0.23 1.21
C PHE A 80 -5.32 0.72 0.72
N ILE A 81 -4.45 1.08 1.65
CA ILE A 81 -3.11 1.58 1.37
C ILE A 81 -2.12 0.43 1.49
N THR A 82 -1.39 0.16 0.39
CA THR A 82 -0.35 -0.87 0.29
C THR A 82 0.93 -0.27 -0.27
N LEU A 83 2.05 -0.98 -0.11
CA LEU A 83 3.36 -0.56 -0.60
C LEU A 83 3.86 -1.49 -1.71
N ALA A 84 4.63 -0.93 -2.64
CA ALA A 84 5.21 -1.69 -3.76
C ALA A 84 6.55 -2.36 -3.41
N ASP A 85 7.10 -2.11 -2.24
CA ASP A 85 8.36 -2.66 -1.74
C ASP A 85 8.21 -3.83 -0.75
N GLN A 86 6.98 -4.35 -0.62
CA GLN A 86 6.63 -5.54 0.16
C GLN A 86 6.25 -6.71 -0.76
N PRO A 87 7.21 -7.30 -1.48
CA PRO A 87 6.94 -8.22 -2.59
C PRO A 87 6.40 -9.59 -2.19
N LEU A 88 6.46 -9.95 -0.90
CA LEU A 88 5.89 -11.19 -0.38
C LEU A 88 4.40 -11.09 -0.07
N ILE A 89 3.83 -9.87 -0.15
CA ILE A 89 2.40 -9.68 -0.01
C ILE A 89 1.69 -10.13 -1.29
N GLU A 90 0.81 -11.10 -1.15
CA GLU A 90 -0.03 -11.67 -2.20
C GLU A 90 -1.50 -11.37 -1.93
N THR A 91 -2.38 -11.65 -2.90
CA THR A 91 -3.83 -11.47 -2.78
C THR A 91 -4.40 -12.07 -1.50
N ARG A 92 -4.05 -13.32 -1.16
CA ARG A 92 -4.53 -14.01 0.06
C ARG A 92 -4.21 -13.27 1.35
N HIS A 93 -3.09 -12.52 1.38
CA HIS A 93 -2.72 -11.73 2.55
C HIS A 93 -3.59 -10.48 2.66
N LEU A 94 -3.87 -9.80 1.52
CA LEU A 94 -4.74 -8.63 1.47
C LEU A 94 -6.22 -9.00 1.75
N GLU A 95 -6.66 -10.18 1.35
CA GLU A 95 -8.02 -10.69 1.64
C GLU A 95 -8.30 -10.75 3.15
N ARG A 96 -7.31 -11.08 3.99
CA ARG A 96 -7.46 -11.08 5.44
C ARG A 96 -7.83 -9.70 6.00
N TYR A 97 -7.30 -8.62 5.42
CA TYR A 97 -7.67 -7.24 5.78
C TYR A 97 -9.12 -6.94 5.40
N LEU A 98 -9.56 -7.38 4.20
CA LEU A 98 -10.95 -7.21 3.78
C LEU A 98 -11.92 -7.99 4.66
N GLU A 99 -11.58 -9.20 5.06
CA GLU A 99 -12.39 -10.00 5.99
C GLU A 99 -12.52 -9.32 7.35
N ALA A 100 -11.43 -8.76 7.88
CA ALA A 100 -11.44 -8.00 9.12
C ALA A 100 -12.27 -6.72 8.98
N TYR A 101 -12.11 -5.98 7.88
CA TYR A 101 -12.86 -4.77 7.60
C TYR A 101 -14.37 -5.03 7.52
N ARG A 102 -14.81 -6.12 6.85
CA ARG A 102 -16.23 -6.47 6.77
C ARG A 102 -16.85 -6.74 8.14
N LYS A 103 -16.07 -7.21 9.11
CA LYS A 103 -16.51 -7.43 10.50
C LYS A 103 -16.54 -6.17 11.33
N ALA A 104 -15.71 -5.18 10.99
CA ALA A 104 -15.56 -3.92 11.72
C ALA A 104 -15.36 -2.73 10.75
N PRO A 105 -16.39 -2.35 9.95
CA PRO A 105 -16.24 -1.39 8.85
C PRO A 105 -15.94 0.06 9.29
N ASP A 106 -16.14 0.37 10.55
CA ASP A 106 -15.83 1.69 11.12
C ASP A 106 -14.41 1.78 11.70
N GLN A 107 -13.70 0.66 11.77
CA GLN A 107 -12.34 0.60 12.32
C GLN A 107 -11.28 0.69 11.21
N ILE A 108 -10.11 1.21 11.58
CA ILE A 108 -8.90 1.01 10.78
C ILE A 108 -8.44 -0.44 10.97
N ILE A 109 -8.14 -1.12 9.86
CA ILE A 109 -7.50 -2.43 9.88
C ILE A 109 -6.05 -2.23 9.46
N ALA A 110 -5.09 -2.44 10.34
CA ALA A 110 -3.68 -2.16 10.06
C ALA A 110 -2.78 -3.36 10.38
N THR A 111 -1.59 -3.35 9.80
CA THR A 111 -0.56 -4.36 10.09
C THR A 111 0.06 -4.11 11.46
N ALA A 112 0.22 -5.19 12.24
CA ALA A 112 1.01 -5.19 13.47
C ALA A 112 2.48 -5.41 13.12
N TYR A 113 3.33 -4.43 13.41
CA TYR A 113 4.79 -4.56 13.38
C TYR A 113 5.34 -4.48 14.81
N SER A 114 6.58 -4.93 15.01
CA SER A 114 7.29 -4.78 16.31
C SER A 114 7.39 -3.31 16.74
N GLU A 115 7.46 -2.40 15.79
CA GLU A 115 7.62 -0.95 16.01
C GLU A 115 6.28 -0.18 16.03
N GLY A 116 5.17 -0.92 16.13
CA GLY A 116 3.80 -0.38 16.15
C GLY A 116 3.05 -0.57 14.82
N PRO A 117 1.80 -0.08 14.74
CA PRO A 117 0.96 -0.32 13.57
C PRO A 117 1.41 0.44 12.32
N GLY A 118 1.14 -0.15 11.16
CA GLY A 118 1.52 0.42 9.87
C GLY A 118 0.68 -0.10 8.70
N VAL A 119 1.12 0.23 7.48
CA VAL A 119 0.53 -0.28 6.23
C VAL A 119 1.18 -1.61 5.85
N PRO A 120 0.49 -2.53 5.14
CA PRO A 120 -0.87 -2.36 4.59
C PRO A 120 -1.92 -2.04 5.62
N ALA A 121 -2.84 -1.13 5.25
CA ALA A 121 -3.95 -0.79 6.15
C ALA A 121 -5.19 -0.34 5.36
N ILE A 122 -6.37 -0.67 5.88
CA ILE A 122 -7.66 -0.19 5.38
C ILE A 122 -8.14 0.93 6.28
N PHE A 123 -8.54 2.04 5.66
CA PHE A 123 -9.11 3.21 6.32
C PHE A 123 -10.55 3.38 5.87
N PRO A 124 -11.55 3.44 6.79
CA PRO A 124 -12.93 3.71 6.44
C PRO A 124 -13.11 5.11 5.83
N ALA A 125 -14.13 5.28 4.98
CA ALA A 125 -14.39 6.54 4.27
C ALA A 125 -14.57 7.75 5.20
N ARG A 126 -15.02 7.57 6.45
CA ARG A 126 -15.12 8.64 7.45
C ARG A 126 -13.80 9.39 7.67
N LEU A 127 -12.66 8.75 7.39
CA LEU A 127 -11.32 9.32 7.57
C LEU A 127 -10.78 10.01 6.30
N VAL A 128 -11.58 10.15 5.26
CA VAL A 128 -11.13 10.73 3.96
C VAL A 128 -10.51 12.11 4.13
N ASN A 129 -11.12 12.98 4.94
CA ASN A 129 -10.60 14.33 5.16
C ASN A 129 -9.27 14.35 5.91
N ASP A 130 -9.01 13.36 6.75
CA ASP A 130 -7.73 13.20 7.44
C ASP A 130 -6.66 12.64 6.50
N LEU A 131 -7.02 11.66 5.66
CA LEU A 131 -6.15 11.11 4.64
C LEU A 131 -5.72 12.17 3.61
N LEU A 132 -6.64 13.06 3.19
CA LEU A 132 -6.35 14.15 2.26
C LEU A 132 -5.39 15.21 2.85
N LYS A 133 -5.29 15.30 4.17
CA LYS A 133 -4.41 16.26 4.88
C LYS A 133 -3.05 15.65 5.25
N LEU A 134 -2.79 14.39 4.90
CA LEU A 134 -1.52 13.75 5.25
C LEU A 134 -0.35 14.40 4.52
N GLU A 135 0.69 14.67 5.30
CA GLU A 135 1.94 15.28 4.85
C GLU A 135 3.15 14.63 5.54
N GLY A 136 4.34 14.87 4.96
CA GLY A 136 5.61 14.50 5.57
C GLY A 136 5.88 12.99 5.59
N ARG A 137 6.96 12.63 6.29
CA ARG A 137 7.52 11.27 6.27
C ARG A 137 6.71 10.24 7.06
N GLY A 138 5.91 10.68 8.02
CA GLY A 138 5.13 9.78 8.88
C GLY A 138 3.99 9.04 8.18
N GLY A 139 3.65 9.42 6.95
CA GLY A 139 2.59 8.78 6.19
C GLY A 139 1.29 8.65 6.98
N ALA A 140 0.64 7.51 6.85
CA ALA A 140 -0.60 7.21 7.56
C ALA A 140 -0.40 6.78 9.02
N LYS A 141 0.84 6.52 9.48
CA LYS A 141 1.12 6.00 10.84
C LYS A 141 0.56 6.91 11.94
N LYS A 142 0.69 8.24 11.79
CA LYS A 142 0.14 9.18 12.77
C LYS A 142 -1.38 9.10 12.87
N LEU A 143 -2.07 8.92 11.75
CA LEU A 143 -3.52 8.75 11.71
C LEU A 143 -3.92 7.43 12.37
N ILE A 144 -3.22 6.33 12.08
CA ILE A 144 -3.47 5.04 12.72
C ILE A 144 -3.33 5.15 14.24
N LEU A 145 -2.27 5.79 14.72
CA LEU A 145 -2.03 5.94 16.17
C LEU A 145 -3.07 6.86 16.85
N ARG A 146 -3.58 7.88 16.15
CA ARG A 146 -4.64 8.76 16.68
C ARG A 146 -5.95 8.00 16.87
N GLU A 147 -6.24 7.04 15.99
CA GLU A 147 -7.48 6.25 15.98
C GLU A 147 -7.35 4.94 16.78
N TRP A 148 -6.48 4.89 17.78
CA TRP A 148 -6.13 3.67 18.51
C TRP A 148 -7.33 2.91 19.07
N ASP A 149 -8.34 3.62 19.57
CA ASP A 149 -9.56 3.01 20.14
C ASP A 149 -10.48 2.40 19.05
N SER A 150 -10.23 2.73 17.79
CA SER A 150 -10.95 2.23 16.60
C SER A 150 -9.99 1.49 15.65
N LEU A 151 -9.06 0.70 16.19
CA LEU A 151 -8.01 0.00 15.45
C LEU A 151 -8.10 -1.50 15.66
N SER A 152 -8.10 -2.24 14.56
CA SER A 152 -7.88 -3.69 14.53
C SER A 152 -6.54 -4.02 13.89
N LEU A 153 -5.79 -4.94 14.48
CA LEU A 153 -4.45 -5.30 14.02
C LEU A 153 -4.44 -6.69 13.37
N ILE A 154 -3.75 -6.77 12.24
CA ILE A 154 -3.46 -8.02 11.53
C ILE A 154 -1.98 -8.34 11.72
N ASP A 155 -1.68 -9.49 12.29
CA ASP A 155 -0.34 -10.05 12.21
C ASP A 155 -0.11 -10.60 10.80
N ALA A 156 0.74 -9.94 10.05
CA ALA A 156 1.11 -10.31 8.70
C ALA A 156 2.61 -10.69 8.58
N SER A 157 3.29 -10.90 9.73
CA SER A 157 4.65 -11.46 9.74
C SER A 157 4.63 -12.90 9.17
N PRO A 158 5.61 -13.30 8.35
CA PRO A 158 6.81 -12.59 7.91
C PRO A 158 6.70 -11.93 6.52
N VAL A 159 5.47 -11.79 5.95
CA VAL A 159 5.29 -11.34 4.55
C VAL A 159 5.37 -9.83 4.36
N THR A 160 5.27 -9.05 5.44
CA THR A 160 5.40 -7.58 5.45
C THR A 160 6.86 -7.14 5.57
N PHE A 161 7.71 -7.68 4.73
CA PHE A 161 9.14 -7.40 4.70
C PHE A 161 9.44 -6.38 3.59
N ASP A 162 9.98 -5.22 3.97
CA ASP A 162 10.33 -4.17 3.03
C ASP A 162 11.68 -4.47 2.36
N VAL A 163 11.76 -4.29 1.06
CA VAL A 163 13.01 -4.38 0.29
C VAL A 163 13.58 -2.97 0.13
N ASP A 164 14.49 -2.59 1.03
CA ASP A 164 15.14 -1.28 1.00
C ASP A 164 16.59 -1.33 0.51
N THR A 165 17.27 -2.47 0.71
CA THR A 165 18.67 -2.68 0.38
C THR A 165 18.87 -3.87 -0.58
N PRO A 166 20.03 -3.97 -1.28
CA PRO A 166 20.36 -5.16 -2.05
C PRO A 166 20.36 -6.45 -1.21
N GLU A 167 20.76 -6.35 0.06
CA GLU A 167 20.75 -7.47 1.01
C GLU A 167 19.32 -7.94 1.29
N ASP A 168 18.36 -7.03 1.42
CA ASP A 168 16.95 -7.36 1.60
C ASP A 168 16.39 -8.07 0.37
N TYR A 169 16.74 -7.56 -0.82
CA TYR A 169 16.36 -8.19 -2.07
C TYR A 169 16.89 -9.63 -2.17
N ASN A 170 18.16 -9.87 -1.84
CA ASN A 170 18.75 -11.21 -1.83
C ASN A 170 18.07 -12.16 -0.83
N LYS A 171 17.67 -11.66 0.36
CA LYS A 171 16.91 -12.44 1.34
C LYS A 171 15.54 -12.87 0.78
N VAL A 172 14.86 -11.99 0.07
CA VAL A 172 13.56 -12.32 -0.55
C VAL A 172 13.72 -13.38 -1.61
N ILE A 173 14.71 -13.25 -2.52
CA ILE A 173 14.97 -14.28 -3.54
C ILE A 173 15.32 -15.61 -2.90
N GLY A 174 16.16 -15.64 -1.86
CA GLY A 174 16.52 -16.87 -1.14
C GLY A 174 15.31 -17.60 -0.53
N ARG A 175 14.32 -16.85 0.01
CA ARG A 175 13.09 -17.44 0.59
C ARG A 175 12.14 -18.06 -0.43
N ILE A 176 12.23 -17.67 -1.69
CA ILE A 176 11.36 -18.18 -2.76
C ILE A 176 11.94 -19.45 -3.40
N ILE A 177 13.25 -19.66 -3.27
CA ILE A 177 13.96 -20.81 -3.83
C ILE A 177 13.92 -22.02 -2.88
N GLU A 178 13.61 -21.83 -1.58
CA GLU A 178 13.37 -22.88 -0.59
C GLU A 178 11.91 -23.36 -0.62
#